data_6a416beb29804e347008b635aeb315a8
#
_entry.id   6a416beb29804e347008b635aeb315a8
#
_cell.length_a   1.000
_cell.length_b   1.000
_cell.length_c   1.000
_cell.angle_alpha   90.00
_cell.angle_beta   90.00
_cell.angle_gamma   90.00
#
_symmetry.space_group_name_H-M   'P 1'
#
loop_
_entity.id
_entity.type
_entity.pdbx_description
1 polymer ?
#
loop_
_entity_poly.entity_id
_entity_poly.type
_entity_poly.pdbx_seq_one_letter_code
_entity_poly.pdbx_strand_id
1 'polypeptide(L)'
;MAYTNMQAREQLLQSVAQAIDEIAFALASLGEAYEQLDEQSADRLEQELFKPVQAAYGRAQRTYNSFAGRHELPDRQFGPAPAGAPTQGVKGFLDSAVDGIARADGALATLQDSMLPVEVGDAELRAGLEEVRSLLGEVPAHARQFVRTLGR
;
A
#
# COMPACT_ATOMS: atom_id res chain seq x y z
N MET A 1 24.48 -19.75 -2.44
CA MET A 1 25.16 -19.32 -3.67
C MET A 1 24.73 -17.91 -4.03
N ALA A 2 25.66 -17.06 -4.49
CA ALA A 2 25.40 -15.64 -4.78
C ALA A 2 24.28 -15.46 -5.81
N TYR A 3 24.25 -16.27 -6.85
CA TYR A 3 23.23 -16.19 -7.89
C TYR A 3 21.82 -16.49 -7.33
N THR A 4 21.72 -17.50 -6.51
CA THR A 4 20.46 -17.88 -5.87
C THR A 4 19.95 -16.78 -4.92
N ASN A 5 20.86 -16.17 -4.18
CA ASN A 5 20.49 -15.07 -3.28
C ASN A 5 20.03 -13.84 -4.06
N MET A 6 20.68 -13.54 -5.18
CA MET A 6 20.26 -12.42 -6.03
C MET A 6 18.86 -12.65 -6.59
N GLN A 7 18.57 -13.85 -7.09
CA GLN A 7 17.24 -14.20 -7.58
C GLN A 7 16.18 -14.09 -6.48
N ALA A 8 16.51 -14.56 -5.29
CA ALA A 8 15.60 -14.50 -4.15
C ALA A 8 15.31 -13.04 -3.76
N ARG A 9 16.32 -12.18 -3.80
CA ARG A 9 16.14 -10.74 -3.52
C ARG A 9 15.30 -10.06 -4.58
N GLU A 10 15.48 -10.43 -5.85
CA GLU A 10 14.64 -9.91 -6.93
C GLU A 10 13.19 -10.33 -6.74
N GLN A 11 12.96 -11.58 -6.36
CA GLN A 11 11.62 -12.08 -6.07
C GLN A 11 10.99 -11.36 -4.89
N LEU A 12 11.76 -11.12 -3.83
CA LEU A 12 11.31 -10.37 -2.68
C LEU A 12 10.88 -8.95 -3.11
N LEU A 13 11.71 -8.25 -3.87
CA LEU A 13 11.39 -6.92 -4.35
C LEU A 13 10.17 -6.91 -5.26
N GLN A 14 9.99 -7.94 -6.07
CA GLN A 14 8.81 -8.04 -6.92
C GLN A 14 7.52 -8.13 -6.08
N SER A 15 7.57 -8.85 -4.98
CA SER A 15 6.42 -8.94 -4.06
C SER A 15 6.13 -7.58 -3.41
N VAL A 16 7.18 -6.84 -3.02
CA VAL A 16 7.02 -5.49 -2.47
C VAL A 16 6.42 -4.57 -3.53
N ALA A 17 6.91 -4.64 -4.77
CA ALA A 17 6.40 -3.82 -5.87
C ALA A 17 4.91 -4.08 -6.12
N GLN A 18 4.49 -5.34 -6.04
CA GLN A 18 3.08 -5.70 -6.20
C GLN A 18 2.22 -5.04 -5.12
N ALA A 19 2.68 -5.06 -3.87
CA ALA A 19 1.98 -4.38 -2.78
C ALA A 19 1.93 -2.86 -3.02
N ILE A 20 3.03 -2.26 -3.50
CA ILE A 20 3.07 -0.83 -3.80
C ILE A 20 2.03 -0.46 -4.86
N ASP A 21 1.91 -1.28 -5.91
CA ASP A 21 0.93 -1.03 -6.97
C ASP A 21 -0.50 -1.09 -6.43
N GLU A 22 -0.79 -2.00 -5.51
CA GLU A 22 -2.11 -2.08 -4.87
C GLU A 22 -2.38 -0.87 -3.98
N ILE A 23 -1.37 -0.36 -3.27
CA ILE A 23 -1.51 0.86 -2.47
C ILE A 23 -1.78 2.06 -3.40
N ALA A 24 -1.10 2.12 -4.54
CA ALA A 24 -1.33 3.18 -5.52
C ALA A 24 -2.78 3.16 -6.04
N PHE A 25 -3.32 1.97 -6.30
CA PHE A 25 -4.72 1.81 -6.68
C PHE A 25 -5.67 2.31 -5.58
N ALA A 26 -5.37 1.99 -4.33
CA ALA A 26 -6.16 2.46 -3.20
C ALA A 26 -6.14 4.00 -3.10
N LEU A 27 -4.96 4.61 -3.27
CA LEU A 27 -4.83 6.06 -3.27
C LEU A 27 -5.65 6.71 -4.38
N ALA A 28 -5.59 6.15 -5.59
CA ALA A 28 -6.35 6.67 -6.72
C ALA A 28 -7.86 6.60 -6.45
N SER A 29 -8.31 5.49 -5.86
CA SER A 29 -9.73 5.31 -5.52
C SER A 29 -10.17 6.29 -4.43
N LEU A 30 -9.33 6.51 -3.40
CA LEU A 30 -9.61 7.52 -2.38
C LEU A 30 -9.66 8.92 -2.97
N GLY A 31 -8.78 9.22 -3.94
CA GLY A 31 -8.77 10.51 -4.63
C GLY A 31 -10.07 10.75 -5.38
N GLU A 32 -10.62 9.73 -6.05
CA GLU A 32 -11.90 9.85 -6.73
C GLU A 32 -13.06 10.04 -5.74
N ALA A 33 -13.03 9.34 -4.62
CA ALA A 33 -14.03 9.55 -3.57
C ALA A 33 -13.97 10.99 -3.02
N TYR A 34 -12.77 11.49 -2.80
CA TYR A 34 -12.53 12.85 -2.32
C TYR A 34 -13.21 13.88 -3.24
N GLU A 35 -13.05 13.72 -4.54
CA GLU A 35 -13.61 14.66 -5.53
C GLU A 35 -15.14 14.70 -5.53
N GLN A 36 -15.79 13.66 -5.02
CA GLN A 36 -17.26 13.57 -5.00
C GLN A 36 -17.88 13.96 -3.67
N LEU A 37 -17.07 14.32 -2.68
CA LEU A 37 -17.54 14.65 -1.34
C LEU A 37 -17.67 16.17 -1.16
N ASP A 38 -18.52 16.58 -0.23
CA ASP A 38 -18.53 17.96 0.23
C ASP A 38 -17.22 18.28 0.97
N GLU A 39 -16.95 19.57 1.18
CA GLU A 39 -15.68 20.00 1.74
C GLU A 39 -15.38 19.38 3.12
N GLN A 40 -16.38 19.33 4.00
CA GLN A 40 -16.19 18.79 5.35
C GLN A 40 -15.91 17.29 5.32
N SER A 41 -16.66 16.53 4.53
CA SER A 41 -16.44 15.09 4.41
C SER A 41 -15.12 14.78 3.70
N ALA A 42 -14.76 15.59 2.70
CA ALA A 42 -13.47 15.44 2.00
C ALA A 42 -12.31 15.64 2.96
N ASP A 43 -12.38 16.66 3.81
CA ASP A 43 -11.33 16.90 4.82
C ASP A 43 -11.21 15.73 5.79
N ARG A 44 -12.32 15.14 6.19
CA ARG A 44 -12.31 13.95 7.05
C ARG A 44 -11.69 12.76 6.34
N LEU A 45 -12.06 12.53 5.08
CA LEU A 45 -11.47 11.44 4.30
C LEU A 45 -9.95 11.60 4.21
N GLU A 46 -9.49 12.81 3.95
CA GLU A 46 -8.06 13.08 3.85
C GLU A 46 -7.34 12.73 5.16
N GLN A 47 -7.87 13.16 6.29
CA GLN A 47 -7.23 12.94 7.59
C GLN A 47 -7.30 11.48 8.02
N GLU A 48 -8.46 10.85 7.87
CA GLU A 48 -8.71 9.52 8.43
C GLU A 48 -8.24 8.38 7.53
N LEU A 49 -8.26 8.59 6.20
CA LEU A 49 -7.99 7.52 5.24
C LEU A 49 -6.82 7.84 4.32
N PHE A 50 -6.82 8.99 3.68
CA PHE A 50 -5.83 9.30 2.64
C PHE A 50 -4.42 9.40 3.22
N LYS A 51 -4.24 10.14 4.31
CA LYS A 51 -2.92 10.35 4.90
C LYS A 51 -2.23 9.07 5.34
N PRO A 52 -2.91 8.14 6.06
CA PRO A 52 -2.26 6.87 6.43
C PRO A 52 -1.86 6.04 5.22
N VAL A 53 -2.70 5.99 4.19
CA VAL A 53 -2.39 5.22 2.97
C VAL A 53 -1.24 5.88 2.20
N GLN A 54 -1.22 7.20 2.13
CA GLN A 54 -0.12 7.94 1.50
C GLN A 54 1.19 7.71 2.24
N ALA A 55 1.15 7.70 3.57
CA ALA A 55 2.33 7.39 4.39
C ALA A 55 2.83 5.98 4.13
N ALA A 56 1.92 5.00 4.02
CA ALA A 56 2.26 3.62 3.70
C ALA A 56 2.90 3.53 2.30
N TYR A 57 2.35 4.25 1.33
CA TYR A 57 2.89 4.29 -0.03
C TYR A 57 4.33 4.81 -0.05
N GLY A 58 4.57 5.94 0.60
CA GLY A 58 5.91 6.50 0.68
C GLY A 58 6.88 5.59 1.41
N ARG A 59 6.46 4.99 2.51
CA ARG A 59 7.31 4.09 3.29
C ARG A 59 7.67 2.84 2.49
N ALA A 60 6.71 2.28 1.78
CA ALA A 60 6.93 1.08 0.97
C ALA A 60 7.92 1.35 -0.16
N GLN A 61 7.80 2.51 -0.83
CA GLN A 61 8.75 2.89 -1.89
C GLN A 61 10.16 3.07 -1.34
N ARG A 62 10.30 3.72 -0.20
CA ARG A 62 11.61 3.88 0.45
C ARG A 62 12.19 2.54 0.85
N THR A 63 11.34 1.64 1.37
CA THR A 63 11.78 0.30 1.75
C THR A 63 12.32 -0.46 0.54
N TYR A 64 11.58 -0.42 -0.58
CA TYR A 64 12.02 -1.04 -1.84
C TYR A 64 13.35 -0.50 -2.29
N ASN A 65 13.44 0.81 -2.46
CA ASN A 65 14.60 1.43 -3.09
C ASN A 65 15.83 1.42 -2.19
N SER A 66 15.66 1.52 -0.86
CA SER A 66 16.78 1.41 0.07
C SER A 66 17.35 0.00 0.08
N PHE A 67 16.50 -1.01 0.06
CA PHE A 67 16.95 -2.41 -0.01
C PHE A 67 17.67 -2.67 -1.34
N ALA A 68 17.09 -2.23 -2.45
CA ALA A 68 17.70 -2.37 -3.76
C ALA A 68 19.11 -1.75 -3.79
N GLY A 69 19.25 -0.55 -3.24
CA GLY A 69 20.54 0.14 -3.18
C GLY A 69 21.56 -0.59 -2.32
N ARG A 70 21.15 -1.14 -1.17
CA ARG A 70 22.07 -1.88 -0.29
C ARG A 70 22.57 -3.18 -0.91
N HIS A 71 21.80 -3.77 -1.81
CA HIS A 71 22.14 -5.06 -2.42
C HIS A 71 22.46 -4.96 -3.90
N GLU A 72 22.75 -3.76 -4.38
CA GLU A 72 23.19 -3.49 -5.76
C GLU A 72 22.17 -3.95 -6.81
N LEU A 73 20.90 -3.80 -6.49
CA LEU A 73 19.79 -4.05 -7.42
C LEU A 73 19.26 -2.72 -7.94
N PRO A 74 18.65 -2.71 -9.14
CA PRO A 74 18.11 -1.46 -9.68
C PRO A 74 17.01 -0.89 -8.80
N ASP A 75 17.02 0.42 -8.63
CA ASP A 75 15.90 1.12 -8.01
C ASP A 75 14.74 1.21 -9.01
N ARG A 76 13.58 1.62 -8.52
CA ARG A 76 12.39 1.70 -9.34
C ARG A 76 11.59 2.93 -8.97
N GLN A 77 11.05 3.60 -9.97
CA GLN A 77 10.09 4.67 -9.79
C GLN A 77 8.69 4.11 -9.93
N PHE A 78 7.84 4.44 -8.95
CA PHE A 78 6.46 3.99 -8.93
C PHE A 78 5.57 5.16 -9.32
N GLY A 79 4.60 4.89 -10.18
CA GLY A 79 3.69 5.90 -10.66
C GLY A 79 2.27 5.68 -10.15
N PRO A 80 1.38 6.66 -10.41
CA PRO A 80 -0.01 6.51 -10.02
C PRO A 80 -0.68 5.36 -10.78
N ALA A 81 -1.68 4.75 -10.16
CA ALA A 81 -2.50 3.73 -10.76
C ALA A 81 -3.87 4.30 -11.10
N PRO A 82 -4.61 3.72 -12.06
CA PRO A 82 -5.99 4.12 -12.30
C PRO A 82 -6.87 3.69 -11.14
N ALA A 83 -7.89 4.51 -10.84
CA ALA A 83 -8.90 4.20 -9.85
C ALA A 83 -9.85 3.12 -10.36
N GLY A 84 -10.76 2.68 -9.49
CA GLY A 84 -11.84 1.78 -9.87
C GLY A 84 -12.79 2.40 -10.89
N ALA A 85 -13.86 1.70 -11.24
CA ALA A 85 -14.77 2.10 -12.31
C ALA A 85 -15.39 3.48 -12.04
N PRO A 86 -15.48 4.35 -13.06
CA PRO A 86 -15.95 5.73 -12.86
C PRO A 86 -17.40 5.86 -12.39
N THR A 87 -18.20 4.80 -12.53
CA THR A 87 -19.62 4.81 -12.15
C THR A 87 -19.90 4.34 -10.75
N GLN A 88 -18.85 4.08 -9.94
CA GLN A 88 -19.02 3.47 -8.61
C GLN A 88 -19.63 4.39 -7.55
N GLY A 89 -19.44 5.71 -7.66
CA GLY A 89 -19.82 6.63 -6.60
C GLY A 89 -18.87 6.55 -5.40
N VAL A 90 -19.14 7.36 -4.38
CA VAL A 90 -18.24 7.47 -3.21
C VAL A 90 -18.05 6.13 -2.51
N LYS A 91 -19.16 5.46 -2.18
CA LYS A 91 -19.08 4.18 -1.46
C LYS A 91 -18.31 3.14 -2.26
N GLY A 92 -18.57 3.07 -3.57
CA GLY A 92 -17.86 2.12 -4.44
C GLY A 92 -16.36 2.39 -4.50
N PHE A 93 -15.96 3.66 -4.57
CA PHE A 93 -14.54 4.01 -4.55
C PHE A 93 -13.90 3.68 -3.19
N LEU A 94 -14.63 3.88 -2.10
CA LEU A 94 -14.13 3.49 -0.77
C LEU A 94 -13.97 1.97 -0.66
N ASP A 95 -14.92 1.21 -1.18
CA ASP A 95 -14.83 -0.24 -1.21
C ASP A 95 -13.63 -0.71 -2.03
N SER A 96 -13.40 -0.08 -3.19
CA SER A 96 -12.23 -0.38 -4.04
C SER A 96 -10.92 -0.08 -3.30
N ALA A 97 -10.86 1.02 -2.57
CA ALA A 97 -9.67 1.37 -1.79
C ALA A 97 -9.41 0.33 -0.71
N VAL A 98 -10.43 -0.09 0.03
CA VAL A 98 -10.29 -1.11 1.07
C VAL A 98 -9.83 -2.45 0.46
N ASP A 99 -10.39 -2.82 -0.69
CA ASP A 99 -9.95 -4.04 -1.39
C ASP A 99 -8.49 -3.96 -1.80
N GLY A 100 -8.05 -2.83 -2.33
CA GLY A 100 -6.65 -2.62 -2.69
C GLY A 100 -5.72 -2.73 -1.48
N ILE A 101 -6.12 -2.14 -0.36
CA ILE A 101 -5.36 -2.22 0.89
C ILE A 101 -5.28 -3.67 1.38
N ALA A 102 -6.38 -4.41 1.29
CA ALA A 102 -6.39 -5.82 1.69
C ALA A 102 -5.45 -6.65 0.81
N ARG A 103 -5.43 -6.38 -0.50
CA ARG A 103 -4.51 -7.08 -1.41
C ARG A 103 -3.06 -6.73 -1.12
N ALA A 104 -2.76 -5.46 -0.83
CA ALA A 104 -1.42 -5.04 -0.47
C ALA A 104 -0.96 -5.70 0.83
N ASP A 105 -1.78 -5.66 1.86
CA ASP A 105 -1.46 -6.27 3.14
C ASP A 105 -1.29 -7.79 3.00
N GLY A 106 -2.17 -8.43 2.22
CA GLY A 106 -2.07 -9.86 1.95
C GLY A 106 -0.78 -10.24 1.24
N ALA A 107 -0.36 -9.43 0.26
CA ALA A 107 0.91 -9.67 -0.44
C ALA A 107 2.09 -9.56 0.51
N LEU A 108 2.09 -8.57 1.40
CA LEU A 108 3.16 -8.39 2.38
C LEU A 108 3.14 -9.51 3.42
N ALA A 109 1.97 -9.94 3.87
CA ALA A 109 1.84 -11.07 4.80
C ALA A 109 2.39 -12.35 4.18
N THR A 110 2.04 -12.63 2.92
CA THR A 110 2.56 -13.80 2.20
C THR A 110 4.08 -13.74 2.08
N LEU A 111 4.62 -12.55 1.77
CA LEU A 111 6.06 -12.36 1.70
C LEU A 111 6.74 -12.66 3.04
N GLN A 112 6.19 -12.15 4.13
CA GLN A 112 6.75 -12.41 5.46
C GLN A 112 6.68 -13.88 5.81
N ASP A 113 5.59 -14.56 5.47
CA ASP A 113 5.42 -15.99 5.73
C ASP A 113 6.35 -16.85 4.88
N SER A 114 6.81 -16.34 3.74
CA SER A 114 7.73 -17.08 2.86
C SER A 114 9.14 -17.18 3.43
N MET A 115 9.45 -16.43 4.48
CA MET A 115 10.78 -16.35 5.11
C MET A 115 11.85 -15.66 4.26
N LEU A 116 11.54 -15.20 3.05
CA LEU A 116 12.51 -14.47 2.21
C LEU A 116 13.09 -13.24 2.94
N PRO A 117 12.30 -12.43 3.67
CA PRO A 117 12.86 -11.29 4.38
C PRO A 117 13.87 -11.67 5.46
N VAL A 118 13.76 -12.88 6.02
CA VAL A 118 14.72 -13.39 7.00
C VAL A 118 15.94 -13.98 6.30
N GLU A 119 15.71 -14.78 5.26
CA GLU A 119 16.77 -15.52 4.59
C GLU A 119 17.68 -14.65 3.73
N VAL A 120 17.11 -13.71 2.96
CA VAL A 120 17.89 -12.88 2.04
C VAL A 120 17.67 -11.38 2.23
N GLY A 121 16.81 -10.99 3.17
CA GLY A 121 16.56 -9.60 3.50
C GLY A 121 17.54 -9.06 4.54
N ASP A 122 17.20 -7.94 5.14
CA ASP A 122 17.97 -7.34 6.23
C ASP A 122 17.01 -6.69 7.23
N ALA A 123 17.58 -6.23 8.35
CA ALA A 123 16.77 -5.68 9.44
C ALA A 123 15.96 -4.45 9.02
N GLU A 124 16.55 -3.58 8.18
CA GLU A 124 15.85 -2.39 7.71
C GLU A 124 14.67 -2.74 6.81
N LEU A 125 14.84 -3.73 5.94
CA LEU A 125 13.74 -4.22 5.11
C LEU A 125 12.60 -4.74 5.98
N ARG A 126 12.93 -5.59 6.94
CA ARG A 126 11.91 -6.19 7.82
C ARG A 126 11.14 -5.12 8.59
N ALA A 127 11.85 -4.13 9.12
CA ALA A 127 11.23 -3.02 9.84
C ALA A 127 10.31 -2.20 8.91
N GLY A 128 10.76 -1.96 7.68
CA GLY A 128 9.96 -1.23 6.70
C GLY A 128 8.67 -1.94 6.34
N LEU A 129 8.74 -3.24 6.10
CA LEU A 129 7.54 -4.04 5.78
C LEU A 129 6.55 -4.02 6.93
N GLU A 130 7.04 -4.15 8.16
CA GLU A 130 6.18 -4.13 9.34
C GLU A 130 5.50 -2.78 9.52
N GLU A 131 6.23 -1.69 9.32
CA GLU A 131 5.68 -0.35 9.42
C GLU A 131 4.59 -0.12 8.36
N VAL A 132 4.82 -0.55 7.12
CA VAL A 132 3.81 -0.44 6.07
C VAL A 132 2.54 -1.19 6.47
N ARG A 133 2.67 -2.41 6.94
CA ARG A 133 1.51 -3.20 7.38
C ARG A 133 0.78 -2.54 8.54
N SER A 134 1.52 -1.97 9.47
CA SER A 134 0.93 -1.25 10.61
C SER A 134 0.09 -0.05 10.12
N LEU A 135 0.62 0.72 9.17
CA LEU A 135 -0.09 1.86 8.61
C LEU A 135 -1.36 1.44 7.85
N LEU A 136 -1.30 0.33 7.12
CA LEU A 136 -2.45 -0.17 6.37
C LEU A 136 -3.50 -0.80 7.28
N GLY A 137 -3.09 -1.37 8.40
CA GLY A 137 -3.94 -2.22 9.22
C GLY A 137 -5.15 -1.55 9.84
N GLU A 138 -5.07 -0.25 10.10
CA GLU A 138 -6.18 0.49 10.72
C GLU A 138 -7.16 1.07 9.69
N VAL A 139 -6.76 1.12 8.43
CA VAL A 139 -7.56 1.81 7.40
C VAL A 139 -8.92 1.15 7.16
N PRO A 140 -9.05 -0.19 7.07
CA PRO A 140 -10.37 -0.79 6.85
C PRO A 140 -11.41 -0.43 7.92
N ALA A 141 -11.00 -0.39 9.20
CA ALA A 141 -11.92 -0.02 10.28
C ALA A 141 -12.33 1.45 10.15
N HIS A 142 -11.38 2.33 9.87
CA HIS A 142 -11.67 3.75 9.66
C HIS A 142 -12.58 3.96 8.45
N ALA A 143 -12.40 3.18 7.39
CA ALA A 143 -13.24 3.27 6.20
C ALA A 143 -14.68 2.87 6.51
N ARG A 144 -14.88 1.79 7.27
CA ARG A 144 -16.21 1.38 7.69
C ARG A 144 -16.90 2.46 8.53
N GLN A 145 -16.15 3.06 9.45
CA GLN A 145 -16.65 4.16 10.27
C GLN A 145 -17.04 5.37 9.40
N PHE A 146 -16.20 5.72 8.46
CA PHE A 146 -16.44 6.82 7.54
C PHE A 146 -17.73 6.61 6.75
N VAL A 147 -17.92 5.41 6.19
CA VAL A 147 -19.12 5.08 5.41
C VAL A 147 -20.38 5.22 6.25
N ARG A 148 -20.33 4.80 7.52
CA ARG A 148 -21.49 4.94 8.40
C ARG A 148 -21.91 6.39 8.59
N THR A 149 -20.95 7.32 8.63
CA THR A 149 -21.26 8.72 8.85
C THR A 149 -21.74 9.43 7.59
N LEU A 150 -21.46 8.88 6.39
CA LEU A 150 -21.90 9.48 5.14
C LEU A 150 -23.43 9.44 4.97
N GLY A 151 -24.07 8.45 5.51
CA GLY A 151 -25.52 8.27 5.40
C GLY A 151 -26.35 9.17 6.31
N ARG A 152 -25.70 10.06 7.05
CA ARG A 152 -26.39 10.94 8.02
C ARG A 152 -26.44 12.42 7.55
#